data_1ab65edb1d21e3e99a25023a2a7efded
#
_entry.id   1ab65edb1d21e3e99a25023a2a7efded
#
_cell.length_a   1.000
_cell.length_b   1.000
_cell.length_c   1.000
_cell.angle_alpha   90.00
_cell.angle_beta   90.00
_cell.angle_gamma   90.00
#
_symmetry.space_group_name_H-M   'P 1'
#
loop_
_entity.id
_entity.type
_entity.pdbx_description
1 polymer ?
#
loop_
_entity_poly.entity_id
_entity_poly.type
_entity_poly.pdbx_seq_one_letter_code
_entity_poly.pdbx_strand_id
1 'polypeptide(L)'
;MKKKYFFFDIDATLTDDATHKIIPSAEWTLHELERNGHFVSIATGRAHYKTVAFTDPIGIRNLVCCGGACLVKDGVMLENVPLPIDTARALIRHAEEAGLGYIMMLDDSDKVFMKDFRFLEQAGRRTELTTYILDPDLNIEQIDAIYKIYIAMAREDEPNHPWVSMHGHLRMGSYLNYQYDAKKDGILRMMKLIGGPVEDVVVFGDAVNDLVMFDKRWTSIAMGNGMEELKQKADYVTGDNTADGVMRACQHFGWIDRDYYRL
;
A
#
# COMPACT_ATOMS: atom_id res chain seq x y z
N MET A 1 -0.18 3.25 30.30
CA MET A 1 -0.18 2.20 29.23
C MET A 1 1.18 2.22 28.54
N LYS A 2 1.74 1.05 28.13
CA LYS A 2 3.00 0.99 27.37
C LYS A 2 2.75 1.53 25.96
N LYS A 3 3.63 2.41 25.46
CA LYS A 3 3.53 2.96 24.09
C LYS A 3 3.62 1.83 23.05
N LYS A 4 2.71 1.82 22.08
CA LYS A 4 2.69 0.94 20.91
C LYS A 4 2.88 1.76 19.63
N TYR A 5 3.23 1.08 18.54
CA TYR A 5 3.52 1.64 17.23
C TYR A 5 2.62 0.96 16.20
N PHE A 6 1.55 1.64 15.83
CA PHE A 6 0.50 1.10 14.97
C PHE A 6 0.76 1.43 13.52
N PHE A 7 0.59 0.42 12.67
CA PHE A 7 0.64 0.54 11.22
C PHE A 7 -0.61 -0.09 10.63
N PHE A 8 -1.44 0.73 9.99
CA PHE A 8 -2.70 0.31 9.41
C PHE A 8 -2.61 0.29 7.88
N ASP A 9 -3.08 -0.78 7.25
CA ASP A 9 -3.45 -0.70 5.85
C ASP A 9 -4.70 0.19 5.68
N ILE A 10 -5.00 0.62 4.46
CA ILE A 10 -6.12 1.52 4.16
C ILE A 10 -7.32 0.72 3.64
N ASP A 11 -7.14 0.10 2.46
CA ASP A 11 -8.24 -0.48 1.68
C ASP A 11 -8.78 -1.72 2.39
N ALA A 12 -10.09 -1.80 2.62
CA ALA A 12 -10.76 -2.87 3.38
C ALA A 12 -10.27 -3.08 4.84
N THR A 13 -9.36 -2.22 5.32
CA THR A 13 -8.94 -2.17 6.73
C THR A 13 -9.53 -0.93 7.42
N LEU A 14 -9.17 0.26 6.97
CA LEU A 14 -9.71 1.53 7.49
C LEU A 14 -10.90 2.03 6.70
N THR A 15 -11.06 1.60 5.44
CA THR A 15 -12.11 2.05 4.54
C THR A 15 -13.15 0.96 4.27
N ASP A 16 -14.37 1.39 4.04
CA ASP A 16 -15.46 0.56 3.50
C ASP A 16 -15.25 0.34 2.00
N ASP A 17 -15.28 -0.92 1.55
CA ASP A 17 -15.01 -1.30 0.15
C ASP A 17 -16.07 -0.79 -0.83
N ALA A 18 -17.32 -0.61 -0.38
CA ALA A 18 -18.40 -0.14 -1.24
C ALA A 18 -18.35 1.37 -1.46
N THR A 19 -17.92 2.12 -0.45
CA THR A 19 -17.92 3.60 -0.48
C THR A 19 -16.54 4.20 -0.65
N HIS A 20 -15.47 3.44 -0.41
CA HIS A 20 -14.06 3.87 -0.34
C HIS A 20 -13.80 4.99 0.68
N LYS A 21 -14.72 5.20 1.62
CA LYS A 21 -14.59 6.19 2.69
C LYS A 21 -14.05 5.54 3.95
N ILE A 22 -13.33 6.33 4.74
CA ILE A 22 -12.90 5.89 6.06
C ILE A 22 -14.12 5.58 6.93
N ILE A 23 -14.01 4.51 7.72
CA ILE A 23 -15.04 4.11 8.67
C ILE A 23 -14.94 5.04 9.89
N PRO A 24 -16.04 5.70 10.32
CA PRO A 24 -15.97 6.71 11.38
C PRO A 24 -15.39 6.21 12.69
N SER A 25 -15.70 4.97 13.09
CA SER A 25 -15.13 4.37 14.30
C SER A 25 -13.64 4.06 14.15
N ALA A 26 -13.17 3.73 12.93
CA ALA A 26 -11.75 3.55 12.66
C ALA A 26 -11.00 4.88 12.75
N GLU A 27 -11.48 5.93 12.09
CA GLU A 27 -10.92 7.29 12.19
C GLU A 27 -10.81 7.76 13.64
N TRP A 28 -11.90 7.65 14.38
CA TRP A 28 -11.93 7.98 15.80
C TRP A 28 -10.89 7.18 16.59
N THR A 29 -10.73 5.89 16.27
CA THR A 29 -9.77 5.00 16.95
C THR A 29 -8.33 5.45 16.71
N LEU A 30 -7.97 5.87 15.49
CA LEU A 30 -6.65 6.40 15.19
C LEU A 30 -6.32 7.59 16.09
N HIS A 31 -7.24 8.53 16.25
CA HIS A 31 -7.06 9.70 17.12
C HIS A 31 -7.03 9.34 18.61
N GLU A 32 -7.81 8.35 19.03
CA GLU A 32 -7.80 7.90 20.44
C GLU A 32 -6.47 7.23 20.78
N LEU A 33 -5.90 6.46 19.86
CA LEU A 33 -4.56 5.89 19.99
C LEU A 33 -3.48 6.98 20.11
N GLU A 34 -3.52 8.01 19.26
CA GLU A 34 -2.59 9.15 19.37
C GLU A 34 -2.76 9.90 20.71
N ARG A 35 -4.01 10.12 21.14
CA ARG A 35 -4.32 10.76 22.43
C ARG A 35 -3.76 9.97 23.61
N ASN A 36 -3.75 8.64 23.52
CA ASN A 36 -3.17 7.75 24.53
C ASN A 36 -1.64 7.64 24.42
N GLY A 37 -0.99 8.42 23.56
CA GLY A 37 0.46 8.52 23.42
C GLY A 37 1.10 7.44 22.55
N HIS A 38 0.30 6.69 21.79
CA HIS A 38 0.78 5.74 20.81
C HIS A 38 1.30 6.44 19.56
N PHE A 39 2.12 5.75 18.79
CA PHE A 39 2.51 6.17 17.45
C PHE A 39 1.54 5.55 16.43
N VAL A 40 0.97 6.37 15.57
CA VAL A 40 0.03 5.93 14.53
C VAL A 40 0.61 6.24 13.16
N SER A 41 0.59 5.25 12.27
CA SER A 41 1.08 5.32 10.90
C SER A 41 0.20 4.52 9.95
N ILE A 42 0.17 4.92 8.70
CA ILE A 42 -0.40 4.13 7.61
C ILE A 42 0.70 3.25 6.99
N ALA A 43 0.35 2.04 6.53
CA ALA A 43 1.23 1.13 5.79
C ALA A 43 0.51 0.61 4.54
N THR A 44 0.70 1.25 3.39
CA THR A 44 -0.10 1.01 2.19
C THR A 44 0.72 0.81 0.90
N GLY A 45 0.15 0.09 -0.07
CA GLY A 45 0.66 0.03 -1.45
C GLY A 45 0.35 1.28 -2.28
N ARG A 46 -0.51 2.18 -1.80
CA ARG A 46 -0.85 3.42 -2.51
C ARG A 46 0.40 4.29 -2.71
N ALA A 47 0.44 5.05 -3.82
CA ALA A 47 1.45 6.09 -4.04
C ALA A 47 1.33 7.19 -2.98
N HIS A 48 2.42 7.92 -2.72
CA HIS A 48 2.45 8.94 -1.68
C HIS A 48 1.37 10.01 -1.88
N TYR A 49 1.25 10.59 -3.06
CA TYR A 49 0.23 11.62 -3.34
C TYR A 49 -1.20 11.16 -3.04
N LYS A 50 -1.53 9.88 -3.31
CA LYS A 50 -2.85 9.29 -2.99
C LYS A 50 -3.01 9.05 -1.50
N THR A 51 -1.93 8.62 -0.84
CA THR A 51 -1.93 8.39 0.60
C THR A 51 -2.14 9.69 1.34
N VAL A 52 -1.45 10.76 0.95
CA VAL A 52 -1.62 12.12 1.51
C VAL A 52 -3.04 12.63 1.30
N ALA A 53 -3.61 12.47 0.10
CA ALA A 53 -4.99 12.87 -0.17
C ALA A 53 -6.01 12.15 0.74
N PHE A 54 -5.70 10.93 1.19
CA PHE A 54 -6.52 10.19 2.15
C PHE A 54 -6.23 10.63 3.60
N THR A 55 -4.97 10.87 3.97
CA THR A 55 -4.56 11.06 5.36
C THR A 55 -4.63 12.52 5.82
N ASP A 56 -4.48 13.50 4.94
CA ASP A 56 -4.57 14.93 5.29
C ASP A 56 -5.91 15.31 5.94
N PRO A 57 -7.08 14.90 5.40
CA PRO A 57 -8.37 15.20 6.03
C PRO A 57 -8.53 14.62 7.44
N ILE A 58 -7.88 13.49 7.72
CA ILE A 58 -7.93 12.79 9.01
C ILE A 58 -6.70 13.07 9.89
N GLY A 59 -5.80 13.97 9.48
CA GLY A 59 -4.68 14.45 10.29
C GLY A 59 -3.57 13.43 10.57
N ILE A 60 -3.55 12.26 9.95
CA ILE A 60 -2.49 11.24 10.15
C ILE A 60 -1.27 11.61 9.30
N ARG A 61 -0.12 11.79 9.94
CA ARG A 61 1.09 12.39 9.34
C ARG A 61 2.29 11.46 9.22
N ASN A 62 2.19 10.20 9.67
CA ASN A 62 3.26 9.22 9.54
C ASN A 62 2.83 8.14 8.56
N LEU A 63 3.63 7.89 7.52
CA LEU A 63 3.24 7.01 6.43
C LEU A 63 4.41 6.10 6.04
N VAL A 64 4.07 4.85 5.77
CA VAL A 64 4.85 3.87 5.03
C VAL A 64 4.03 3.56 3.78
N CYS A 65 4.31 4.22 2.68
CA CYS A 65 3.53 4.09 1.44
C CYS A 65 4.36 3.57 0.27
N CYS A 66 3.79 3.50 -0.94
CA CYS A 66 4.43 2.89 -2.11
C CYS A 66 4.90 1.45 -1.86
N GLY A 67 4.12 0.63 -1.11
CA GLY A 67 4.50 -0.73 -0.76
C GLY A 67 5.74 -0.82 0.13
N GLY A 68 6.01 0.23 0.92
CA GLY A 68 7.18 0.31 1.79
C GLY A 68 8.35 1.13 1.23
N ALA A 69 8.27 1.60 -0.02
CA ALA A 69 9.36 2.37 -0.66
C ALA A 69 9.37 3.85 -0.27
N CYS A 70 8.29 4.37 0.29
CA CYS A 70 8.20 5.77 0.72
C CYS A 70 7.94 5.87 2.22
N LEU A 71 8.71 6.73 2.89
CA LEU A 71 8.55 7.06 4.30
C LEU A 71 8.25 8.54 4.49
N VAL A 72 7.20 8.81 5.26
CA VAL A 72 6.83 10.17 5.70
C VAL A 72 6.75 10.17 7.22
N LYS A 73 7.42 11.13 7.85
CA LYS A 73 7.35 11.33 9.30
C LYS A 73 6.92 12.76 9.60
N ASP A 74 5.91 12.91 10.45
CA ASP A 74 5.36 14.19 10.86
C ASP A 74 4.94 15.08 9.64
N GLY A 75 4.51 14.44 8.53
CA GLY A 75 4.13 15.10 7.28
C GLY A 75 5.28 15.48 6.37
N VAL A 76 6.51 15.09 6.70
CA VAL A 76 7.70 15.33 5.86
C VAL A 76 8.10 14.03 5.18
N MET A 77 8.12 14.03 3.84
CA MET A 77 8.65 12.91 3.05
C MET A 77 10.17 12.84 3.25
N LEU A 78 10.64 11.70 3.76
CA LEU A 78 12.06 11.45 4.01
C LEU A 78 12.72 10.67 2.88
N GLU A 79 11.96 9.78 2.27
CA GLU A 79 12.40 8.98 1.10
C GLU A 79 11.20 8.59 0.24
N ASN A 80 11.45 8.44 -1.06
CA ASN A 80 10.57 7.78 -2.02
C ASN A 80 11.47 7.08 -3.03
N VAL A 81 11.65 5.77 -2.88
CA VAL A 81 12.63 4.98 -3.62
C VAL A 81 12.01 4.46 -4.91
N PRO A 82 12.57 4.80 -6.10
CA PRO A 82 12.12 4.25 -7.37
C PRO A 82 12.45 2.75 -7.47
N LEU A 83 11.80 2.06 -8.38
CA LEU A 83 12.15 0.68 -8.74
C LEU A 83 13.63 0.60 -9.18
N PRO A 84 14.32 -0.53 -8.97
CA PRO A 84 15.67 -0.73 -9.49
C PRO A 84 15.66 -0.49 -11.01
N ILE A 85 16.37 0.51 -11.46
CA ILE A 85 16.23 1.05 -12.83
C ILE A 85 16.51 0.01 -13.91
N ASP A 86 17.51 -0.84 -13.70
CA ASP A 86 17.86 -1.90 -14.66
C ASP A 86 16.73 -2.95 -14.75
N THR A 87 16.13 -3.32 -13.63
CA THR A 87 14.96 -4.22 -13.60
C THR A 87 13.75 -3.57 -14.29
N ALA A 88 13.49 -2.30 -13.99
CA ALA A 88 12.38 -1.56 -14.59
C ALA A 88 12.53 -1.48 -16.12
N ARG A 89 13.72 -1.14 -16.61
CA ARG A 89 14.04 -1.11 -18.05
C ARG A 89 13.91 -2.48 -18.68
N ALA A 90 14.39 -3.55 -18.01
CA ALA A 90 14.27 -4.92 -18.52
C ALA A 90 12.79 -5.35 -18.65
N LEU A 91 11.95 -5.07 -17.66
CA LEU A 91 10.50 -5.34 -17.71
C LEU A 91 9.83 -4.65 -18.90
N ILE A 92 10.18 -3.39 -19.15
CA ILE A 92 9.64 -2.62 -20.26
C ILE A 92 10.08 -3.19 -21.62
N ARG A 93 11.38 -3.54 -21.77
CA ARG A 93 11.88 -4.17 -23.01
C ARG A 93 11.17 -5.50 -23.27
N HIS A 94 11.01 -6.35 -22.27
CA HIS A 94 10.26 -7.58 -22.42
C HIS A 94 8.79 -7.36 -22.80
N ALA A 95 8.15 -6.34 -22.23
CA ALA A 95 6.79 -5.97 -22.64
C ALA A 95 6.75 -5.52 -24.10
N GLU A 96 7.71 -4.70 -24.53
CA GLU A 96 7.82 -4.26 -25.94
C GLU A 96 8.05 -5.43 -26.91
N GLU A 97 8.97 -6.34 -26.59
CA GLU A 97 9.27 -7.56 -27.36
C GLU A 97 8.04 -8.49 -27.47
N ALA A 98 7.25 -8.58 -26.40
CA ALA A 98 6.02 -9.36 -26.40
C ALA A 98 4.82 -8.64 -27.04
N GLY A 99 4.99 -7.41 -27.52
CA GLY A 99 3.90 -6.60 -28.09
C GLY A 99 2.87 -6.11 -27.07
N LEU A 100 3.24 -6.11 -25.77
CA LEU A 100 2.36 -5.70 -24.67
C LEU A 100 2.45 -4.19 -24.45
N GLY A 101 1.30 -3.58 -24.19
CA GLY A 101 1.21 -2.18 -23.81
C GLY A 101 1.64 -1.97 -22.36
N TYR A 102 2.28 -0.84 -22.09
CA TYR A 102 2.67 -0.47 -20.73
C TYR A 102 2.47 1.04 -20.49
N ILE A 103 2.35 1.37 -19.22
CA ILE A 103 2.39 2.75 -18.72
C ILE A 103 3.25 2.80 -17.47
N MET A 104 3.87 3.93 -17.17
CA MET A 104 4.78 4.06 -16.03
C MET A 104 4.57 5.38 -15.29
N MET A 105 4.81 5.36 -13.98
CA MET A 105 4.86 6.54 -13.12
C MET A 105 6.32 6.99 -13.00
N LEU A 106 6.59 8.24 -13.38
CA LEU A 106 7.93 8.83 -13.33
C LEU A 106 8.10 9.83 -12.18
N ASP A 107 7.01 10.20 -11.54
CA ASP A 107 6.97 11.10 -10.39
C ASP A 107 5.88 10.70 -9.39
N ASP A 108 5.75 11.47 -8.31
CA ASP A 108 4.69 11.28 -7.30
C ASP A 108 3.44 12.09 -7.67
N SER A 109 2.77 11.69 -8.72
CA SER A 109 1.53 12.30 -9.20
C SER A 109 0.56 11.26 -9.78
N ASP A 110 -0.61 11.72 -10.25
CA ASP A 110 -1.59 10.90 -10.97
C ASP A 110 -1.20 10.64 -12.44
N LYS A 111 -0.06 11.17 -12.90
CA LYS A 111 0.40 11.03 -14.28
C LYS A 111 1.02 9.67 -14.52
N VAL A 112 0.66 9.09 -15.65
CA VAL A 112 1.32 7.90 -16.21
C VAL A 112 1.76 8.22 -17.64
N PHE A 113 2.99 7.82 -17.96
CA PHE A 113 3.59 8.03 -19.28
C PHE A 113 3.43 6.75 -20.11
N MET A 114 3.06 6.90 -21.37
CA MET A 114 2.93 5.84 -22.35
C MET A 114 3.55 6.26 -23.69
N LYS A 115 4.15 5.29 -24.38
CA LYS A 115 4.74 5.52 -25.71
C LYS A 115 3.73 5.45 -26.83
N ASP A 116 2.68 4.65 -26.61
CA ASP A 116 1.58 4.42 -27.55
C ASP A 116 0.29 4.02 -26.81
N PHE A 117 -0.77 3.71 -27.55
CA PHE A 117 -2.08 3.38 -26.97
C PHE A 117 -2.27 1.90 -26.64
N ARG A 118 -1.29 1.02 -26.89
CA ARG A 118 -1.43 -0.44 -26.68
C ARG A 118 -1.93 -0.82 -25.29
N PHE A 119 -1.44 -0.14 -24.24
CA PHE A 119 -1.95 -0.42 -22.88
C PHE A 119 -3.46 -0.18 -22.77
N LEU A 120 -3.95 0.95 -23.30
CA LEU A 120 -5.37 1.29 -23.26
C LEU A 120 -6.22 0.37 -24.14
N GLU A 121 -5.67 -0.09 -25.26
CA GLU A 121 -6.33 -1.02 -26.19
C GLU A 121 -6.44 -2.42 -25.57
N GLN A 122 -5.39 -2.90 -24.89
CA GLN A 122 -5.30 -4.26 -24.35
C GLN A 122 -5.90 -4.38 -22.96
N ALA A 123 -5.69 -3.40 -22.08
CA ALA A 123 -6.11 -3.46 -20.68
C ALA A 123 -7.26 -2.51 -20.34
N GLY A 124 -7.56 -1.53 -21.18
CA GLY A 124 -8.51 -0.48 -20.90
C GLY A 124 -7.94 0.62 -19.98
N ARG A 125 -8.80 1.56 -19.59
CA ARG A 125 -8.45 2.59 -18.62
C ARG A 125 -8.41 1.99 -17.21
N ARG A 126 -7.49 2.48 -16.39
CA ARG A 126 -7.48 2.18 -14.96
C ARG A 126 -8.74 2.76 -14.29
N THR A 127 -9.25 2.07 -13.31
CA THR A 127 -10.42 2.54 -12.52
C THR A 127 -10.11 3.76 -11.66
N GLU A 128 -8.85 3.91 -11.27
CA GLU A 128 -8.38 5.05 -10.50
C GLU A 128 -8.20 6.30 -11.38
N LEU A 129 -8.41 7.48 -10.79
CA LEU A 129 -8.09 8.74 -11.46
C LEU A 129 -6.64 8.73 -11.94
N THR A 130 -6.47 8.86 -13.25
CA THR A 130 -5.17 8.73 -13.90
C THR A 130 -5.09 9.69 -15.09
N THR A 131 -4.04 10.51 -15.11
CA THR A 131 -3.72 11.38 -16.25
C THR A 131 -2.74 10.68 -17.17
N TYR A 132 -3.18 10.34 -18.39
CA TYR A 132 -2.36 9.64 -19.38
C TYR A 132 -1.58 10.65 -20.22
N ILE A 133 -0.26 10.54 -20.22
CA ILE A 133 0.66 11.36 -21.02
C ILE A 133 1.20 10.49 -22.16
N LEU A 134 0.82 10.82 -23.40
CA LEU A 134 1.37 10.18 -24.59
C LEU A 134 2.67 10.88 -24.98
N ASP A 135 3.74 10.13 -25.04
CA ASP A 135 5.06 10.56 -25.52
C ASP A 135 5.62 9.49 -26.47
N PRO A 136 5.40 9.64 -27.81
CA PRO A 136 5.90 8.68 -28.79
C PRO A 136 7.43 8.57 -28.84
N ASP A 137 8.14 9.61 -28.41
CA ASP A 137 9.60 9.68 -28.39
C ASP A 137 10.20 9.21 -27.04
N LEU A 138 9.35 8.68 -26.16
CA LEU A 138 9.74 8.20 -24.83
C LEU A 138 10.92 7.19 -24.94
N ASN A 139 12.04 7.57 -24.40
CA ASN A 139 13.25 6.74 -24.37
C ASN A 139 13.55 6.28 -22.94
N ILE A 140 13.29 5.02 -22.65
CA ILE A 140 13.47 4.41 -21.32
C ILE A 140 14.93 4.49 -20.83
N GLU A 141 15.92 4.58 -21.74
CA GLU A 141 17.32 4.69 -21.35
C GLU A 141 17.68 6.08 -20.79
N GLN A 142 16.87 7.09 -21.04
CA GLN A 142 17.03 8.46 -20.56
C GLN A 142 16.20 8.76 -19.29
N ILE A 143 15.44 7.77 -18.80
CA ILE A 143 14.64 7.91 -17.59
C ILE A 143 15.47 7.52 -16.38
N ASP A 144 15.64 8.42 -15.44
CA ASP A 144 16.45 8.20 -14.23
C ASP A 144 15.69 7.47 -13.12
N ALA A 145 14.36 7.62 -13.06
CA ALA A 145 13.55 7.03 -11.99
C ALA A 145 12.19 6.57 -12.51
N ILE A 146 11.80 5.34 -12.17
CA ILE A 146 10.49 4.76 -12.46
C ILE A 146 9.93 4.23 -11.12
N TYR A 147 8.77 4.71 -10.70
CA TYR A 147 8.18 4.35 -9.40
C TYR A 147 7.19 3.19 -9.49
N LYS A 148 6.45 3.09 -10.60
CA LYS A 148 5.55 1.97 -10.89
C LYS A 148 5.50 1.72 -12.39
N ILE A 149 5.29 0.46 -12.76
CA ILE A 149 5.03 0.05 -14.15
C ILE A 149 3.75 -0.75 -14.17
N TYR A 150 2.87 -0.43 -15.11
CA TYR A 150 1.68 -1.22 -15.38
C TYR A 150 1.81 -1.83 -16.77
N ILE A 151 1.72 -3.15 -16.87
CA ILE A 151 1.87 -3.88 -18.14
C ILE A 151 0.56 -4.62 -18.42
N ALA A 152 -0.03 -4.37 -19.59
CA ALA A 152 -1.21 -5.09 -20.04
C ALA A 152 -0.87 -6.58 -20.16
N MET A 153 -1.64 -7.44 -19.48
CA MET A 153 -1.38 -8.88 -19.42
C MET A 153 -2.66 -9.62 -19.10
N ALA A 154 -3.17 -10.42 -20.02
CA ALA A 154 -4.25 -11.33 -19.70
C ALA A 154 -3.76 -12.43 -18.72
N ARG A 155 -4.64 -12.95 -17.88
CA ARG A 155 -4.25 -13.95 -16.86
C ARG A 155 -3.74 -15.25 -17.50
N GLU A 156 -4.33 -15.66 -18.60
CA GLU A 156 -3.97 -16.83 -19.37
C GLU A 156 -2.61 -16.72 -20.06
N ASP A 157 -2.12 -15.51 -20.33
CA ASP A 157 -0.84 -15.28 -21.00
C ASP A 157 0.34 -15.22 -20.02
N GLU A 158 0.10 -14.94 -18.75
CA GLU A 158 1.14 -14.78 -17.73
C GLU A 158 2.11 -15.97 -17.64
N PRO A 159 1.65 -17.24 -17.69
CA PRO A 159 2.56 -18.38 -17.64
C PRO A 159 3.53 -18.47 -18.84
N ASN A 160 3.21 -17.78 -19.94
CA ASN A 160 4.02 -17.76 -21.15
C ASN A 160 5.18 -16.76 -21.08
N HIS A 161 5.22 -15.95 -20.02
CA HIS A 161 6.17 -14.85 -19.84
C HIS A 161 6.97 -15.00 -18.54
N PRO A 162 8.05 -15.82 -18.50
CA PRO A 162 8.84 -16.07 -17.28
C PRO A 162 9.43 -14.79 -16.65
N TRP A 163 9.64 -13.74 -17.45
CA TRP A 163 10.15 -12.45 -16.98
C TRP A 163 9.17 -11.70 -16.07
N VAL A 164 7.90 -12.09 -16.02
CA VAL A 164 6.90 -11.49 -15.13
C VAL A 164 7.34 -11.55 -13.67
N SER A 165 8.05 -12.57 -13.27
CA SER A 165 8.55 -12.76 -11.90
C SER A 165 9.86 -12.02 -11.58
N MET A 166 10.40 -11.20 -12.49
CA MET A 166 11.65 -10.44 -12.25
C MET A 166 11.54 -9.42 -11.12
N HIS A 167 10.33 -8.99 -10.81
CA HIS A 167 10.04 -8.11 -9.68
C HIS A 167 8.67 -8.43 -9.10
N GLY A 168 8.44 -8.06 -7.83
CA GLY A 168 7.13 -8.17 -7.20
C GLY A 168 6.07 -7.36 -7.95
N HIS A 169 4.91 -7.97 -8.14
CA HIS A 169 3.79 -7.32 -8.83
C HIS A 169 2.45 -7.75 -8.22
N LEU A 170 1.44 -6.91 -8.44
CA LEU A 170 0.05 -7.20 -8.13
C LEU A 170 -0.74 -7.33 -9.43
N ARG A 171 -1.60 -8.33 -9.50
CA ARG A 171 -2.54 -8.46 -10.62
C ARG A 171 -3.76 -7.56 -10.39
N MET A 172 -4.04 -6.72 -11.37
CA MET A 172 -5.13 -5.75 -11.36
C MET A 172 -6.07 -5.99 -12.56
N GLY A 173 -6.82 -7.11 -12.51
CA GLY A 173 -7.68 -7.50 -13.63
C GLY A 173 -6.88 -7.81 -14.89
N SER A 174 -6.92 -6.92 -15.90
CA SER A 174 -6.29 -7.07 -17.21
C SER A 174 -4.83 -6.60 -17.30
N TYR A 175 -4.20 -6.20 -16.19
CA TYR A 175 -2.81 -5.76 -16.18
C TYR A 175 -2.08 -6.14 -14.89
N LEU A 176 -0.75 -6.14 -14.96
CA LEU A 176 0.16 -6.30 -13.83
C LEU A 176 0.63 -4.91 -13.37
N ASN A 177 0.67 -4.70 -12.06
CA ASN A 177 1.21 -3.51 -11.43
C ASN A 177 2.51 -3.87 -10.72
N TYR A 178 3.64 -3.49 -11.29
CA TYR A 178 4.96 -3.64 -10.69
C TYR A 178 5.24 -2.50 -9.73
N GLN A 179 5.43 -2.84 -8.48
CA GLN A 179 5.73 -1.93 -7.38
C GLN A 179 6.49 -2.68 -6.29
N TYR A 180 6.94 -1.97 -5.26
CA TYR A 180 7.48 -2.63 -4.08
C TYR A 180 6.37 -3.40 -3.32
N ASP A 181 6.75 -4.55 -2.78
CA ASP A 181 5.99 -5.33 -1.82
C ASP A 181 6.88 -5.56 -0.58
N ALA A 182 7.18 -4.47 0.11
CA ALA A 182 8.17 -4.38 1.17
C ALA A 182 7.66 -3.56 2.37
N LYS A 183 6.33 -3.61 2.65
CA LYS A 183 5.72 -2.90 3.79
C LYS A 183 6.47 -3.18 5.09
N LYS A 184 6.89 -4.44 5.34
CA LYS A 184 7.67 -4.82 6.50
C LYS A 184 8.99 -4.06 6.61
N ASP A 185 9.73 -3.95 5.53
CA ASP A 185 11.02 -3.25 5.51
C ASP A 185 10.82 -1.75 5.72
N GLY A 186 9.76 -1.18 5.15
CA GLY A 186 9.33 0.19 5.42
C GLY A 186 9.02 0.43 6.89
N ILE A 187 8.27 -0.48 7.53
CA ILE A 187 7.97 -0.44 8.97
C ILE A 187 9.27 -0.48 9.78
N LEU A 188 10.19 -1.40 9.47
CA LEU A 188 11.48 -1.51 10.17
C LEU A 188 12.33 -0.26 10.04
N ARG A 189 12.37 0.36 8.86
CA ARG A 189 13.07 1.64 8.67
C ARG A 189 12.42 2.77 9.46
N MET A 190 11.08 2.83 9.48
CA MET A 190 10.36 3.79 10.32
C MET A 190 10.67 3.57 11.80
N MET A 191 10.63 2.33 12.31
CA MET A 191 10.95 2.02 13.69
C MET A 191 12.40 2.41 14.05
N LYS A 192 13.35 2.14 13.16
CA LYS A 192 14.75 2.57 13.34
C LYS A 192 14.86 4.10 13.43
N LEU A 193 14.14 4.82 12.56
CA LEU A 193 14.14 6.28 12.52
C LEU A 193 13.61 6.91 13.82
N ILE A 194 12.54 6.34 14.38
CA ILE A 194 11.90 6.88 15.60
C ILE A 194 12.46 6.28 16.89
N GLY A 195 13.40 5.32 16.79
CA GLY A 195 14.02 4.67 17.96
C GLY A 195 13.05 3.82 18.78
N GLY A 196 11.97 3.31 18.16
CA GLY A 196 10.97 2.48 18.83
C GLY A 196 11.36 0.99 18.86
N PRO A 197 11.00 0.26 19.94
CA PRO A 197 11.22 -1.18 20.01
C PRO A 197 10.30 -1.93 19.04
N VAL A 198 10.87 -2.84 18.24
CA VAL A 198 10.17 -3.57 17.17
C VAL A 198 9.08 -4.49 17.74
N GLU A 199 9.27 -5.02 18.92
CA GLU A 199 8.29 -5.88 19.63
C GLU A 199 7.03 -5.14 20.07
N ASP A 200 7.03 -3.82 20.06
CA ASP A 200 5.87 -3.00 20.37
C ASP A 200 5.12 -2.49 19.11
N VAL A 201 5.49 -2.97 17.92
CA VAL A 201 4.76 -2.73 16.70
C VAL A 201 3.44 -3.51 16.71
N VAL A 202 2.41 -2.92 16.13
CA VAL A 202 1.10 -3.54 15.87
C VAL A 202 0.73 -3.23 14.43
N VAL A 203 0.38 -4.27 13.65
CA VAL A 203 -0.05 -4.10 12.26
C VAL A 203 -1.48 -4.56 12.07
N PHE A 204 -2.22 -3.87 11.20
CA PHE A 204 -3.57 -4.23 10.78
C PHE A 204 -3.62 -4.37 9.27
N GLY A 205 -4.26 -5.44 8.77
CA GLY A 205 -4.40 -5.69 7.35
C GLY A 205 -5.52 -6.70 7.04
N ASP A 206 -5.82 -6.85 5.75
CA ASP A 206 -6.88 -7.73 5.26
C ASP A 206 -6.49 -8.56 4.02
N ALA A 207 -5.51 -8.14 3.24
CA ALA A 207 -5.22 -8.69 1.92
C ALA A 207 -3.83 -9.34 1.77
N VAL A 208 -3.58 -9.98 0.62
CA VAL A 208 -2.31 -10.68 0.32
C VAL A 208 -1.09 -9.77 0.43
N ASN A 209 -1.20 -8.50 0.00
CA ASN A 209 -0.14 -7.52 0.10
C ASN A 209 0.21 -7.11 1.55
N ASP A 210 -0.60 -7.54 2.54
CA ASP A 210 -0.33 -7.35 3.96
C ASP A 210 0.43 -8.51 4.59
N LEU A 211 0.44 -9.69 3.94
CA LEU A 211 1.15 -10.87 4.42
C LEU A 211 2.62 -10.59 4.75
N VAL A 212 3.25 -9.68 4.00
CA VAL A 212 4.66 -9.30 4.20
C VAL A 212 4.88 -8.55 5.51
N MET A 213 3.87 -7.86 6.05
CA MET A 213 3.98 -7.14 7.33
C MET A 213 3.49 -7.96 8.53
N PHE A 214 2.96 -9.19 8.32
CA PHE A 214 2.59 -10.12 9.40
C PHE A 214 3.82 -10.93 9.82
N ASP A 215 4.52 -10.47 10.84
CA ASP A 215 5.83 -10.99 11.28
C ASP A 215 5.80 -11.32 12.77
N LYS A 216 6.41 -12.43 13.16
CA LYS A 216 6.44 -12.95 14.57
C LYS A 216 7.11 -12.03 15.58
N ARG A 217 7.78 -10.96 15.15
CA ARG A 217 8.43 -10.00 16.03
C ARG A 217 7.48 -9.02 16.70
N TRP A 218 6.25 -8.90 16.19
CA TRP A 218 5.26 -7.94 16.65
C TRP A 218 3.83 -8.48 16.57
N THR A 219 2.86 -7.71 17.01
CA THR A 219 1.46 -8.12 16.99
C THR A 219 0.84 -7.87 15.63
N SER A 220 0.27 -8.92 15.02
CA SER A 220 -0.39 -8.88 13.73
C SER A 220 -1.89 -9.13 13.87
N ILE A 221 -2.71 -8.21 13.40
CA ILE A 221 -4.17 -8.25 13.50
C ILE A 221 -4.78 -8.32 12.11
N ALA A 222 -5.48 -9.42 11.82
CA ALA A 222 -6.26 -9.57 10.61
C ALA A 222 -7.69 -9.06 10.79
N MET A 223 -8.19 -8.33 9.79
CA MET A 223 -9.59 -7.93 9.75
C MET A 223 -10.51 -9.14 9.52
N GLY A 224 -11.74 -9.10 10.04
CA GLY A 224 -12.73 -10.18 9.88
C GLY A 224 -13.11 -10.42 8.41
N ASN A 225 -13.20 -9.36 7.61
CA ASN A 225 -13.39 -9.42 6.16
C ASN A 225 -12.11 -9.83 5.39
N GLY A 226 -10.97 -9.97 6.07
CA GLY A 226 -9.69 -10.28 5.44
C GLY A 226 -9.60 -11.69 4.87
N MET A 227 -8.58 -11.93 4.05
CA MET A 227 -8.31 -13.21 3.42
C MET A 227 -7.95 -14.29 4.44
N GLU A 228 -8.37 -15.51 4.19
CA GLU A 228 -8.17 -16.64 5.11
C GLU A 228 -6.69 -16.91 5.38
N GLU A 229 -5.84 -16.79 4.38
CA GLU A 229 -4.39 -16.96 4.53
C GLU A 229 -3.78 -15.95 5.52
N LEU A 230 -4.27 -14.70 5.50
CA LEU A 230 -3.84 -13.67 6.43
C LEU A 230 -4.33 -13.96 7.85
N LYS A 231 -5.60 -14.38 8.00
CA LYS A 231 -6.19 -14.75 9.29
C LYS A 231 -5.42 -15.90 9.97
N GLN A 232 -5.00 -16.89 9.19
CA GLN A 232 -4.20 -18.02 9.71
C GLN A 232 -2.82 -17.59 10.22
N LYS A 233 -2.28 -16.49 9.69
CA LYS A 233 -0.96 -15.96 10.07
C LYS A 233 -1.03 -14.93 11.20
N ALA A 234 -2.21 -14.39 11.47
CA ALA A 234 -2.44 -13.34 12.45
C ALA A 234 -2.34 -13.85 13.90
N ASP A 235 -1.86 -13.00 14.81
CA ASP A 235 -1.94 -13.24 16.25
C ASP A 235 -3.38 -13.07 16.76
N TYR A 236 -4.18 -12.23 16.10
CA TYR A 236 -5.57 -11.99 16.44
C TYR A 236 -6.41 -11.66 15.18
N VAL A 237 -7.59 -12.25 15.11
CA VAL A 237 -8.58 -11.92 14.08
C VAL A 237 -9.69 -11.11 14.74
N THR A 238 -9.87 -9.87 14.27
CA THR A 238 -10.91 -8.97 14.78
C THR A 238 -12.21 -9.09 13.99
N GLY A 239 -13.17 -8.22 14.24
CA GLY A 239 -14.39 -8.10 13.43
C GLY A 239 -14.12 -7.53 12.03
N ASP A 240 -15.15 -7.54 11.19
CA ASP A 240 -15.09 -6.91 9.88
C ASP A 240 -14.81 -5.40 10.03
N ASN A 241 -14.18 -4.80 9.02
CA ASN A 241 -13.89 -3.37 9.01
C ASN A 241 -15.17 -2.53 9.23
N THR A 242 -16.26 -2.86 8.53
CA THR A 242 -17.57 -2.19 8.66
C THR A 242 -18.33 -2.53 9.95
N ALA A 243 -17.84 -3.49 10.74
CA ALA A 243 -18.36 -3.85 12.06
C ALA A 243 -17.43 -3.39 13.20
N ASP A 244 -16.77 -2.25 13.03
CA ASP A 244 -15.88 -1.62 14.02
C ASP A 244 -14.64 -2.47 14.37
N GLY A 245 -14.18 -3.32 13.47
CA GLY A 245 -13.11 -4.28 13.73
C GLY A 245 -11.84 -3.64 14.30
N VAL A 246 -11.41 -2.48 13.76
CA VAL A 246 -10.24 -1.74 14.26
C VAL A 246 -10.42 -1.31 15.71
N MET A 247 -11.57 -0.68 16.02
CA MET A 247 -11.89 -0.23 17.38
C MET A 247 -11.96 -1.41 18.36
N ARG A 248 -12.65 -2.48 17.97
CA ARG A 248 -12.82 -3.69 18.82
C ARG A 248 -11.48 -4.35 19.16
N ALA A 249 -10.56 -4.44 18.20
CA ALA A 249 -9.21 -4.95 18.48
C ALA A 249 -8.50 -4.06 19.48
N CYS A 250 -8.52 -2.74 19.29
CA CYS A 250 -7.86 -1.80 20.21
C CYS A 250 -8.45 -1.85 21.62
N GLN A 251 -9.76 -2.04 21.75
CA GLN A 251 -10.42 -2.25 23.05
C GLN A 251 -10.03 -3.60 23.66
N HIS A 252 -10.01 -4.68 22.88
CA HIS A 252 -9.65 -6.02 23.34
C HIS A 252 -8.26 -6.06 23.99
N PHE A 253 -7.29 -5.37 23.40
CA PHE A 253 -5.94 -5.28 23.94
C PHE A 253 -5.74 -4.16 24.96
N GLY A 254 -6.80 -3.40 25.27
CA GLY A 254 -6.74 -2.30 26.23
C GLY A 254 -5.87 -1.12 25.77
N TRP A 255 -5.72 -0.89 24.46
CA TRP A 255 -4.99 0.28 23.94
C TRP A 255 -5.84 1.55 23.92
N ILE A 256 -7.17 1.38 23.94
CA ILE A 256 -8.15 2.45 24.14
C ILE A 256 -9.17 2.03 25.19
N ASP A 257 -9.59 2.98 26.05
CA ASP A 257 -10.54 2.74 27.13
C ASP A 257 -11.95 3.24 26.78
N ARG A 258 -12.06 4.11 25.77
CA ARG A 258 -13.31 4.76 25.36
C ARG A 258 -13.97 4.00 24.24
N ASP A 259 -15.25 4.25 24.07
CA ASP A 259 -16.10 3.68 23.04
C ASP A 259 -16.65 4.82 22.18
N TYR A 260 -16.53 4.71 20.85
CA TYR A 260 -17.03 5.67 19.89
C TYR A 260 -18.52 5.98 20.08
N TYR A 261 -19.31 4.98 20.46
CA TYR A 261 -20.77 5.11 20.65
C TYR A 261 -21.18 5.67 22.02
N ARG A 262 -20.24 5.97 22.91
CA ARG A 262 -20.48 6.50 24.26
C ARG A 262 -19.85 7.87 24.50
N LEU A 263 -19.69 8.63 23.42
CA LEU A 263 -19.17 10.01 23.45
C LEU A 263 -20.18 11.00 23.95
#